data_4b2c32801562fbbc94831edbfdef8705
#
_entry.id   4b2c32801562fbbc94831edbfdef8705
#
_cell.length_a   1.000
_cell.length_b   1.000
_cell.length_c   1.000
_cell.angle_alpha   90.00
_cell.angle_beta   90.00
_cell.angle_gamma   90.00
#
_symmetry.space_group_name_H-M   'P 1'
#
loop_
_entity.id
_entity.type
_entity.pdbx_description
1 polymer ?
#
loop_
_entity_poly.entity_id
_entity_poly.type
_entity_poly.pdbx_seq_one_letter_code
_entity_poly.pdbx_strand_id
1 'polypeptide(L)'
;MDTPTDGEVIIDGENISSYNGNKLSDYRAENVGFIFQFYNILPSLTVKENVDIVRDIVKNPISTEEALKGVGLEAHSKKFPSQLSGGEQQRVSIARAIAKNPKLLLCDEPTGALDSKTGVEVLKLLRKQCDGNNGANTVIIVTHNSLIADIADTVINVKNGKIEQVITNPNPKKIDEVKW
;
A
#
# COMPACT_ATOMS: atom_id res chain seq x y z
N MET A 1 17.80 3.85 -3.71
CA MET A 1 17.37 3.69 -2.30
C MET A 1 18.60 3.49 -1.47
N ASP A 2 18.63 4.14 -0.34
CA ASP A 2 19.76 4.07 0.57
C ASP A 2 19.82 2.71 1.26
N THR A 3 21.01 2.28 1.60
CA THR A 3 21.27 1.15 2.47
C THR A 3 21.38 1.65 3.90
N PRO A 4 20.95 0.89 4.92
CA PRO A 4 21.15 1.30 6.30
C PRO A 4 22.64 1.44 6.58
N THR A 5 23.03 2.52 7.30
CA THR A 5 24.42 2.73 7.72
C THR A 5 24.82 1.71 8.78
N ASP A 6 23.88 1.34 9.63
CA ASP A 6 24.01 0.35 10.71
C ASP A 6 22.66 -0.29 10.98
N GLY A 7 22.66 -1.46 11.63
CA GLY A 7 21.47 -2.21 11.96
C GLY A 7 21.02 -3.18 10.86
N GLU A 8 19.85 -3.79 11.07
CA GLU A 8 19.29 -4.83 10.22
C GLU A 8 17.85 -4.48 9.80
N VAL A 9 17.50 -4.88 8.58
CA VAL A 9 16.12 -4.84 8.07
C VAL A 9 15.67 -6.27 7.81
N ILE A 10 14.72 -6.74 8.60
CA ILE A 10 14.17 -8.09 8.52
C ILE A 10 12.71 -8.01 8.09
N ILE A 11 12.36 -8.67 6.98
CA ILE A 11 10.99 -8.74 6.47
C ILE A 11 10.62 -10.22 6.33
N ASP A 12 9.57 -10.65 7.02
CA ASP A 12 9.10 -12.04 7.02
C ASP A 12 10.23 -13.06 7.34
N GLY A 13 11.06 -12.72 8.35
CA GLY A 13 12.19 -13.54 8.78
C GLY A 13 13.44 -13.49 7.90
N GLU A 14 13.39 -12.75 6.76
CA GLU A 14 14.49 -12.62 5.82
C GLU A 14 15.25 -11.31 6.06
N ASN A 15 16.55 -11.38 6.38
CA ASN A 15 17.40 -10.21 6.55
C ASN A 15 17.88 -9.70 5.19
N ILE A 16 17.36 -8.56 4.77
CA ILE A 16 17.64 -7.93 3.47
C ILE A 16 18.77 -6.90 3.52
N SER A 17 19.31 -6.59 4.70
CA SER A 17 20.36 -5.56 4.88
C SER A 17 21.66 -5.92 4.15
N SER A 18 21.94 -7.22 4.01
CA SER A 18 23.13 -7.73 3.34
C SER A 18 23.00 -7.89 1.82
N TYR A 19 21.83 -7.56 1.25
CA TYR A 19 21.58 -7.72 -0.17
C TYR A 19 22.33 -6.67 -0.98
N ASN A 20 22.96 -7.11 -2.08
CA ASN A 20 23.47 -6.17 -3.07
C ASN A 20 22.33 -5.45 -3.81
N GLY A 21 22.65 -4.40 -4.56
CA GLY A 21 21.65 -3.56 -5.21
C GLY A 21 20.69 -4.34 -6.14
N ASN A 22 21.20 -5.33 -6.88
CA ASN A 22 20.38 -6.13 -7.81
C ASN A 22 19.42 -7.03 -7.01
N LYS A 23 19.94 -7.80 -6.05
CA LYS A 23 19.12 -8.68 -5.22
C LYS A 23 18.06 -7.89 -4.41
N LEU A 24 18.41 -6.70 -3.91
CA LEU A 24 17.48 -5.84 -3.22
C LEU A 24 16.39 -5.27 -4.15
N SER A 25 16.74 -5.00 -5.41
CA SER A 25 15.76 -4.59 -6.43
C SER A 25 14.79 -5.71 -6.77
N ASP A 26 15.28 -6.92 -6.97
CA ASP A 26 14.45 -8.11 -7.24
C ASP A 26 13.54 -8.41 -6.03
N TYR A 27 14.09 -8.35 -4.82
CA TYR A 27 13.32 -8.55 -3.60
C TYR A 27 12.16 -7.56 -3.48
N ARG A 28 12.43 -6.26 -3.72
CA ARG A 28 11.39 -5.21 -3.68
C ARG A 28 10.37 -5.37 -4.80
N ALA A 29 10.83 -5.72 -6.00
CA ALA A 29 9.93 -5.98 -7.11
C ALA A 29 8.93 -7.07 -6.77
N GLU A 30 9.33 -8.12 -6.08
CA GLU A 30 8.51 -9.26 -5.76
C GLU A 30 7.69 -9.10 -4.47
N ASN A 31 8.28 -8.54 -3.40
CA ASN A 31 7.71 -8.62 -2.06
C ASN A 31 7.13 -7.30 -1.51
N VAL A 32 7.42 -6.16 -2.15
CA VAL A 32 7.00 -4.85 -1.64
C VAL A 32 6.09 -4.13 -2.62
N GLY A 33 4.89 -3.78 -2.16
CA GLY A 33 3.98 -2.89 -2.88
C GLY A 33 4.14 -1.45 -2.38
N PHE A 34 4.08 -0.47 -3.31
CA PHE A 34 4.15 0.95 -2.99
C PHE A 34 2.86 1.64 -3.40
N ILE A 35 2.33 2.47 -2.51
CA ILE A 35 1.17 3.33 -2.74
C ILE A 35 1.60 4.75 -2.38
N PHE A 36 1.46 5.68 -3.34
CA PHE A 36 1.90 7.06 -3.21
C PHE A 36 0.73 8.03 -3.16
N GLN A 37 0.94 9.20 -2.59
CA GLN A 37 -0.05 10.28 -2.51
C GLN A 37 -0.54 10.73 -3.90
N PHE A 38 0.34 10.78 -4.90
CA PHE A 38 0.03 11.22 -6.27
C PHE A 38 -0.17 10.05 -7.25
N TYR A 39 -0.72 8.94 -6.78
CA TYR A 39 -1.16 7.75 -7.51
C TYR A 39 -0.09 7.05 -8.37
N ASN A 40 0.81 7.75 -9.02
CA ASN A 40 1.88 7.26 -9.92
C ASN A 40 1.38 6.25 -10.98
N ILE A 41 0.16 6.43 -11.47
CA ILE A 41 -0.41 5.64 -12.56
C ILE A 41 0.01 6.22 -13.91
N LEU A 42 0.12 5.35 -14.93
CA LEU A 42 0.54 5.74 -16.27
C LEU A 42 -0.67 6.27 -17.04
N PRO A 43 -0.69 7.56 -17.45
CA PRO A 43 -1.86 8.19 -18.06
C PRO A 43 -2.17 7.66 -19.46
N SER A 44 -1.17 7.08 -20.14
CA SER A 44 -1.30 6.48 -21.48
C SER A 44 -1.84 5.05 -21.48
N LEU A 45 -1.97 4.43 -20.32
CA LEU A 45 -2.50 3.08 -20.16
C LEU A 45 -3.89 3.10 -19.55
N THR A 46 -4.72 2.16 -19.94
CA THR A 46 -6.02 1.90 -19.30
C THR A 46 -5.85 1.44 -17.84
N VAL A 47 -6.93 1.44 -17.09
CA VAL A 47 -6.97 0.89 -15.72
C VAL A 47 -6.44 -0.54 -15.69
N LYS A 48 -6.90 -1.40 -16.60
CA LYS A 48 -6.42 -2.79 -16.69
C LYS A 48 -4.92 -2.87 -16.96
N GLU A 49 -4.42 -2.15 -17.95
CA GLU A 49 -3.01 -2.16 -18.32
C GLU A 49 -2.11 -1.60 -17.21
N ASN A 50 -2.57 -0.59 -16.45
CA ASN A 50 -1.86 -0.09 -15.28
C ASN A 50 -1.68 -1.15 -14.18
N VAL A 51 -2.61 -2.09 -14.07
CA VAL A 51 -2.50 -3.21 -13.11
C VAL A 51 -1.73 -4.37 -13.73
N ASP A 52 -1.92 -4.67 -15.02
CA ASP A 52 -1.22 -5.77 -15.71
C ASP A 52 0.31 -5.61 -15.71
N ILE A 53 0.81 -4.37 -15.80
CA ILE A 53 2.26 -4.08 -15.93
C ILE A 53 3.12 -4.68 -14.80
N VAL A 54 2.56 -4.94 -13.63
CA VAL A 54 3.32 -5.53 -12.51
C VAL A 54 3.33 -7.06 -12.53
N ARG A 55 2.48 -7.68 -13.33
CA ARG A 55 2.35 -9.15 -13.35
C ARG A 55 3.55 -9.83 -13.99
N ASP A 56 4.19 -9.17 -14.95
CA ASP A 56 5.37 -9.71 -15.62
C ASP A 56 6.64 -9.64 -14.75
N ILE A 57 6.56 -8.92 -13.60
CA ILE A 57 7.71 -8.66 -12.73
C ILE A 57 7.75 -9.65 -11.55
N VAL A 58 6.60 -10.27 -11.19
CA VAL A 58 6.46 -11.10 -10.00
C VAL A 58 6.10 -12.54 -10.35
N LYS A 59 6.52 -13.49 -9.50
CA LYS A 59 6.32 -14.93 -9.75
C LYS A 59 4.89 -15.39 -9.52
N ASN A 60 4.20 -14.83 -8.53
CA ASN A 60 2.86 -15.26 -8.11
C ASN A 60 1.88 -14.09 -8.01
N PRO A 61 1.62 -13.36 -9.12
CA PRO A 61 0.67 -12.26 -9.11
C PRO A 61 -0.76 -12.75 -8.93
N ILE A 62 -1.61 -11.97 -8.28
CA ILE A 62 -3.06 -12.17 -8.40
C ILE A 62 -3.53 -11.66 -9.77
N SER A 63 -4.67 -12.18 -10.22
CA SER A 63 -5.22 -11.75 -11.51
C SER A 63 -5.62 -10.28 -11.48
N THR A 64 -5.54 -9.60 -12.63
CA THR A 64 -5.96 -8.21 -12.75
C THR A 64 -7.44 -8.04 -12.44
N GLU A 65 -8.25 -9.00 -12.88
CA GLU A 65 -9.67 -9.05 -12.60
C GLU A 65 -9.95 -9.11 -11.10
N GLU A 66 -9.22 -9.96 -10.38
CA GLU A 66 -9.33 -10.09 -8.92
C GLU A 66 -8.86 -8.82 -8.21
N ALA A 67 -7.73 -8.25 -8.62
CA ALA A 67 -7.20 -7.00 -8.06
C ALA A 67 -8.20 -5.83 -8.27
N LEU A 68 -8.76 -5.69 -9.48
CA LEU A 68 -9.76 -4.66 -9.78
C LEU A 68 -11.07 -4.88 -9.01
N LYS A 69 -11.50 -6.12 -8.86
CA LYS A 69 -12.65 -6.50 -8.03
C LYS A 69 -12.42 -6.12 -6.57
N GLY A 70 -11.23 -6.38 -6.06
CA GLY A 70 -10.83 -6.05 -4.69
C GLY A 70 -10.98 -4.56 -4.34
N VAL A 71 -10.87 -3.67 -5.34
CA VAL A 71 -10.98 -2.22 -5.20
C VAL A 71 -12.25 -1.62 -5.82
N GLY A 72 -13.16 -2.45 -6.35
CA GLY A 72 -14.45 -2.01 -6.93
C GLY A 72 -14.31 -1.25 -8.26
N LEU A 73 -13.36 -1.65 -9.11
CA LEU A 73 -13.08 -0.99 -10.40
C LEU A 73 -13.24 -1.91 -11.62
N GLU A 74 -13.92 -3.05 -11.50
CA GLU A 74 -14.13 -3.98 -12.64
C GLU A 74 -14.77 -3.30 -13.86
N ALA A 75 -15.81 -2.50 -13.62
CA ALA A 75 -16.52 -1.77 -14.67
C ALA A 75 -15.68 -0.67 -15.33
N HIS A 76 -14.55 -0.28 -14.72
CA HIS A 76 -13.67 0.78 -15.19
C HIS A 76 -12.41 0.26 -15.92
N SER A 77 -12.26 -1.06 -16.10
CA SER A 77 -11.05 -1.70 -16.63
C SER A 77 -10.52 -1.11 -17.95
N LYS A 78 -11.44 -0.65 -18.82
CA LYS A 78 -11.11 -0.07 -20.14
C LYS A 78 -10.95 1.46 -20.12
N LYS A 79 -11.24 2.14 -19.01
CA LYS A 79 -11.06 3.59 -18.90
C LYS A 79 -9.59 3.98 -18.77
N PHE A 80 -9.27 5.20 -19.21
CA PHE A 80 -7.98 5.83 -18.96
C PHE A 80 -8.02 6.64 -17.65
N PRO A 81 -6.88 6.91 -17.02
CA PRO A 81 -6.80 7.72 -15.80
C PRO A 81 -7.52 9.07 -15.87
N SER A 82 -7.48 9.74 -17.03
CA SER A 82 -8.16 11.02 -17.26
C SER A 82 -9.69 10.96 -17.17
N GLN A 83 -10.27 9.75 -17.19
CA GLN A 83 -11.72 9.51 -17.09
C GLN A 83 -12.14 9.10 -15.67
N LEU A 84 -11.22 9.15 -14.70
CA LEU A 84 -11.41 8.72 -13.34
C LEU A 84 -11.33 9.90 -12.37
N SER A 85 -12.11 9.84 -11.30
CA SER A 85 -11.95 10.71 -10.14
C SER A 85 -10.62 10.42 -9.42
N GLY A 86 -10.14 11.34 -8.59
CA GLY A 86 -8.92 11.14 -7.80
C GLY A 86 -8.97 9.88 -6.93
N GLY A 87 -10.11 9.60 -6.28
CA GLY A 87 -10.29 8.39 -5.50
C GLY A 87 -10.28 7.11 -6.33
N GLU A 88 -10.82 7.13 -7.56
CA GLU A 88 -10.72 6.01 -8.49
C GLU A 88 -9.28 5.79 -8.94
N GLN A 89 -8.52 6.86 -9.22
CA GLN A 89 -7.11 6.79 -9.55
C GLN A 89 -6.29 6.20 -8.40
N GLN A 90 -6.56 6.59 -7.15
CA GLN A 90 -5.93 6.00 -5.98
C GLN A 90 -6.24 4.51 -5.86
N ARG A 91 -7.50 4.11 -6.11
CA ARG A 91 -7.86 2.68 -6.13
C ARG A 91 -7.15 1.89 -7.24
N VAL A 92 -6.88 2.49 -8.40
CA VAL A 92 -6.03 1.87 -9.44
C VAL A 92 -4.60 1.66 -8.92
N SER A 93 -4.01 2.65 -8.25
CA SER A 93 -2.69 2.54 -7.63
C SER A 93 -2.64 1.41 -6.60
N ILE A 94 -3.68 1.30 -5.77
CA ILE A 94 -3.82 0.21 -4.78
C ILE A 94 -3.96 -1.14 -5.51
N ALA A 95 -4.83 -1.25 -6.52
CA ALA A 95 -5.00 -2.48 -7.29
C ALA A 95 -3.68 -2.96 -7.89
N ARG A 96 -2.89 -2.04 -8.46
CA ARG A 96 -1.56 -2.32 -8.98
C ARG A 96 -0.59 -2.82 -7.90
N ALA A 97 -0.62 -2.21 -6.71
CA ALA A 97 0.24 -2.62 -5.60
C ALA A 97 -0.13 -4.02 -5.08
N ILE A 98 -1.43 -4.31 -4.89
CA ILE A 98 -1.89 -5.61 -4.39
C ILE A 98 -1.80 -6.72 -5.44
N ALA A 99 -1.86 -6.39 -6.76
CA ALA A 99 -1.70 -7.36 -7.84
C ALA A 99 -0.36 -8.09 -7.79
N LYS A 100 0.66 -7.49 -7.18
CA LYS A 100 1.95 -8.12 -6.90
C LYS A 100 1.86 -9.24 -5.86
N ASN A 101 0.78 -9.34 -5.10
CA ASN A 101 0.65 -10.21 -3.93
C ASN A 101 1.80 -9.98 -2.92
N PRO A 102 2.07 -8.74 -2.49
CA PRO A 102 3.25 -8.38 -1.72
C PRO A 102 3.12 -8.81 -0.26
N LYS A 103 4.25 -9.07 0.41
CA LYS A 103 4.34 -9.30 1.87
C LYS A 103 4.23 -8.00 2.66
N LEU A 104 4.66 -6.89 2.06
CA LEU A 104 4.71 -5.57 2.68
C LEU A 104 4.12 -4.51 1.74
N LEU A 105 3.15 -3.73 2.24
CA LEU A 105 2.64 -2.53 1.57
C LEU A 105 3.18 -1.29 2.28
N LEU A 106 3.85 -0.42 1.54
CA LEU A 106 4.34 0.88 2.00
C LEU A 106 3.46 1.97 1.39
N CYS A 107 2.77 2.72 2.23
CA CYS A 107 1.83 3.77 1.83
C CYS A 107 2.34 5.11 2.32
N ASP A 108 2.56 6.03 1.39
CA ASP A 108 2.95 7.41 1.66
C ASP A 108 1.74 8.31 1.42
N GLU A 109 1.17 8.86 2.50
CA GLU A 109 -0.04 9.69 2.52
C GLU A 109 -1.18 9.17 1.63
N PRO A 110 -1.63 7.91 1.79
CA PRO A 110 -2.54 7.26 0.84
C PRO A 110 -3.92 7.92 0.73
N THR A 111 -4.27 8.82 1.66
CA THR A 111 -5.53 9.57 1.69
C THR A 111 -5.35 11.07 1.56
N GLY A 112 -4.12 11.58 1.47
CA GLY A 112 -3.80 13.00 1.56
C GLY A 112 -4.39 13.88 0.45
N ALA A 113 -4.71 13.31 -0.71
CA ALA A 113 -5.32 14.01 -1.85
C ALA A 113 -6.82 13.71 -2.03
N LEU A 114 -7.46 13.06 -1.04
CA LEU A 114 -8.83 12.58 -1.13
C LEU A 114 -9.77 13.32 -0.16
N ASP A 115 -11.05 13.40 -0.52
CA ASP A 115 -12.09 13.79 0.43
C ASP A 115 -12.26 12.71 1.52
N SER A 116 -12.84 13.08 2.67
CA SER A 116 -12.96 12.20 3.83
C SER A 116 -13.69 10.88 3.51
N LYS A 117 -14.75 10.91 2.72
CA LYS A 117 -15.52 9.71 2.37
C LYS A 117 -14.69 8.73 1.55
N THR A 118 -14.01 9.22 0.52
CA THR A 118 -13.13 8.43 -0.34
C THR A 118 -11.91 7.94 0.44
N GLY A 119 -11.37 8.76 1.35
CA GLY A 119 -10.27 8.37 2.24
C GLY A 119 -10.64 7.18 3.13
N VAL A 120 -11.83 7.18 3.71
CA VAL A 120 -12.37 6.05 4.49
C VAL A 120 -12.42 4.77 3.65
N GLU A 121 -12.92 4.84 2.41
CA GLU A 121 -12.95 3.68 1.51
C GLU A 121 -11.56 3.11 1.24
N VAL A 122 -10.58 3.98 0.99
CA VAL A 122 -9.18 3.59 0.78
C VAL A 122 -8.60 2.91 2.03
N LEU A 123 -8.81 3.46 3.22
CA LEU A 123 -8.33 2.85 4.47
C LEU A 123 -8.96 1.47 4.73
N LYS A 124 -10.25 1.28 4.40
CA LYS A 124 -10.90 -0.04 4.46
C LYS A 124 -10.25 -1.05 3.53
N LEU A 125 -9.88 -0.63 2.33
CA LEU A 125 -9.15 -1.49 1.38
C LEU A 125 -7.78 -1.89 1.91
N LEU A 126 -7.04 -0.94 2.51
CA LEU A 126 -5.74 -1.22 3.11
C LEU A 126 -5.86 -2.13 4.34
N ARG A 127 -6.83 -1.89 5.22
CA ARG A 127 -7.08 -2.75 6.39
C ARG A 127 -7.39 -4.20 5.96
N LYS A 128 -8.19 -4.37 4.91
CA LYS A 128 -8.51 -5.70 4.37
C LYS A 128 -7.25 -6.48 3.93
N GLN A 129 -6.17 -5.81 3.54
CA GLN A 129 -4.92 -6.48 3.20
C GLN A 129 -4.22 -7.07 4.44
N CYS A 130 -4.42 -6.48 5.63
CA CYS A 130 -3.90 -7.01 6.89
C CYS A 130 -4.67 -8.25 7.36
N ASP A 131 -5.97 -8.31 7.06
CA ASP A 131 -6.91 -9.33 7.56
C ASP A 131 -7.01 -10.56 6.63
N GLY A 132 -6.21 -10.64 5.58
CA GLY A 132 -6.32 -11.64 4.50
C GLY A 132 -6.02 -13.09 4.92
N ASN A 133 -6.70 -14.05 4.24
CA ASN A 133 -6.68 -15.48 4.55
C ASN A 133 -5.33 -16.22 4.34
N ASN A 134 -4.32 -15.57 3.76
CA ASN A 134 -3.04 -16.21 3.37
C ASN A 134 -1.83 -15.77 4.21
N GLY A 135 -2.05 -15.25 5.38
CA GLY A 135 -1.02 -14.62 6.20
C GLY A 135 -1.14 -13.10 6.08
N ALA A 136 -1.24 -12.43 7.22
CA ALA A 136 -1.45 -11.00 7.24
C ALA A 136 -0.28 -10.27 6.57
N ASN A 137 -0.58 -9.55 5.49
CA ASN A 137 0.39 -8.63 4.92
C ASN A 137 0.62 -7.48 5.91
N THR A 138 1.85 -7.03 6.05
CA THR A 138 2.13 -5.82 6.81
C THR A 138 1.83 -4.60 5.95
N VAL A 139 1.02 -3.68 6.47
CA VAL A 139 0.76 -2.37 5.85
C VAL A 139 1.36 -1.28 6.73
N ILE A 140 2.32 -0.54 6.18
CA ILE A 140 2.93 0.61 6.84
C ILE A 140 2.40 1.88 6.17
N ILE A 141 1.77 2.76 6.95
CA ILE A 141 1.26 4.05 6.48
C ILE A 141 2.10 5.15 7.09
N VAL A 142 2.76 5.95 6.26
CA VAL A 142 3.38 7.21 6.65
C VAL A 142 2.34 8.31 6.45
N THR A 143 2.02 9.05 7.49
CA THR A 143 1.00 10.10 7.43
C THR A 143 1.17 11.12 8.55
N HIS A 144 0.69 12.33 8.30
CA HIS A 144 0.53 13.37 9.32
C HIS A 144 -0.92 13.43 9.88
N ASN A 145 -1.83 12.59 9.37
CA ASN A 145 -3.20 12.52 9.87
C ASN A 145 -3.28 11.65 11.13
N SER A 146 -3.41 12.31 12.29
CA SER A 146 -3.49 11.65 13.59
C SER A 146 -4.70 10.72 13.76
N LEU A 147 -5.77 10.90 12.98
CA LEU A 147 -6.96 10.04 13.05
C LEU A 147 -6.65 8.59 12.60
N ILE A 148 -5.64 8.40 11.75
CA ILE A 148 -5.22 7.07 11.32
C ILE A 148 -4.58 6.28 12.48
N ALA A 149 -4.02 6.96 13.47
CA ALA A 149 -3.47 6.31 14.67
C ALA A 149 -4.51 5.47 15.43
N ASP A 150 -5.76 5.92 15.45
CA ASP A 150 -6.85 5.23 16.17
C ASP A 150 -7.18 3.84 15.58
N ILE A 151 -6.93 3.64 14.29
CA ILE A 151 -7.23 2.39 13.56
C ILE A 151 -6.01 1.49 13.37
N ALA A 152 -4.82 1.95 13.74
CA ALA A 152 -3.57 1.20 13.59
C ALA A 152 -3.36 0.23 14.76
N ASP A 153 -2.78 -0.94 14.48
CA ASP A 153 -2.36 -1.92 15.50
C ASP A 153 -1.13 -1.42 16.27
N THR A 154 -0.25 -0.68 15.58
CA THR A 154 0.95 -0.08 16.16
C THR A 154 1.17 1.30 15.56
N VAL A 155 1.45 2.29 16.41
CA VAL A 155 1.78 3.66 16.01
C VAL A 155 3.22 3.95 16.41
N ILE A 156 4.02 4.42 15.45
CA ILE A 156 5.42 4.80 15.65
C ILE A 156 5.53 6.31 15.40
N ASN A 157 5.78 7.06 16.46
CA ASN A 157 6.00 8.49 16.37
C ASN A 157 7.48 8.76 16.07
N VAL A 158 7.75 9.42 14.93
CA VAL A 158 9.09 9.79 14.48
C VAL A 158 9.24 11.30 14.54
N LYS A 159 10.31 11.79 15.17
CA LYS A 159 10.64 13.20 15.27
C LYS A 159 12.13 13.42 15.10
N ASN A 160 12.51 14.35 14.23
CA ASN A 160 13.93 14.66 13.95
C ASN A 160 14.76 13.39 13.59
N GLY A 161 14.19 12.47 12.81
CA GLY A 161 14.84 11.23 12.41
C GLY A 161 15.01 10.16 13.49
N LYS A 162 14.35 10.34 14.65
CA LYS A 162 14.39 9.37 15.77
C LYS A 162 13.00 8.90 16.13
N ILE A 163 12.90 7.67 16.59
CA ILE A 163 11.66 7.14 17.19
C ILE A 163 11.53 7.80 18.58
N GLU A 164 10.46 8.59 18.74
CA GLU A 164 10.11 9.24 19.99
C GLU A 164 9.25 8.32 20.88
N GLN A 165 8.33 7.59 20.24
CA GLN A 165 7.40 6.71 20.95
C GLN A 165 6.92 5.56 20.03
N VAL A 166 6.69 4.40 20.63
CA VAL A 166 5.98 3.27 19.99
C VAL A 166 4.77 2.92 20.86
N ILE A 167 3.59 2.93 20.27
CA ILE A 167 2.33 2.65 20.95
C ILE A 167 1.72 1.41 20.29
N THR A 168 1.56 0.32 21.04
CA THR A 168 0.78 -0.83 20.59
C THR A 168 -0.67 -0.64 20.99
N ASN A 169 -1.58 -0.77 20.04
CA ASN A 169 -3.01 -0.64 20.25
C ASN A 169 -3.66 -2.03 20.20
N PRO A 170 -4.01 -2.63 21.34
CA PRO A 170 -4.57 -3.97 21.37
C PRO A 170 -6.01 -4.04 20.85
N ASN A 171 -6.69 -2.91 20.74
CA ASN A 171 -8.08 -2.79 20.28
C ASN A 171 -8.23 -1.58 19.35
N PRO A 172 -7.73 -1.66 18.10
CA PRO A 172 -7.91 -0.59 17.14
C PRO A 172 -9.38 -0.31 16.88
N LYS A 173 -9.75 0.98 16.76
CA LYS A 173 -11.11 1.35 16.40
C LYS A 173 -11.44 0.85 14.99
N LYS A 174 -12.71 0.55 14.76
CA LYS A 174 -13.18 0.33 13.38
C LYS A 174 -13.11 1.66 12.62
N ILE A 175 -12.79 1.58 11.35
CA ILE A 175 -12.63 2.77 10.50
C ILE A 175 -13.92 3.61 10.48
N ASP A 176 -15.09 2.98 10.53
CA ASP A 176 -16.40 3.65 10.56
C ASP A 176 -16.70 4.38 11.89
N GLU A 177 -15.93 4.10 12.94
CA GLU A 177 -16.10 4.73 14.27
C GLU A 177 -15.28 6.01 14.41
N VAL A 178 -14.37 6.27 13.46
CA VAL A 178 -13.52 7.47 13.46
C VAL A 178 -14.24 8.60 12.73
N LYS A 179 -14.27 9.78 13.30
CA LYS A 179 -14.84 11.00 12.68
C LYS A 179 -13.76 11.65 11.82
N TRP A 180 -13.84 11.41 10.53
CA TRP A 180 -12.90 11.89 9.50
C TRP A 180 -13.16 13.33 9.07
#